data_a46cdc6e3ace4bde520f010d4cfb687a
#
_entry.id   a46cdc6e3ace4bde520f010d4cfb687a
#
_cell.length_a   1.000
_cell.length_b   1.000
_cell.length_c   1.000
_cell.angle_alpha   90.00
_cell.angle_beta   90.00
_cell.angle_gamma   90.00
#
_symmetry.space_group_name_H-M   'P 1'
#
loop_
_entity.id
_entity.type
_entity.pdbx_description
1 polymer ?
#
loop_
_entity_poly.entity_id
_entity_poly.type
_entity_poly.pdbx_seq_one_letter_code
_entity_poly.pdbx_strand_id
1 'polypeptide(L)' 'MKLILKEKQVYDKVNTIKDLLNYIQFNYDIDVTFDNRVTNHYKLIVFDKTFEFNNYNDVINALNFLITCGDEK' A
#
# COMPACT_ATOMS: atom_id res chain seq x y z
N MET A 1 11.01 24.67 -5.99
CA MET A 1 10.42 23.85 -7.04
C MET A 1 10.69 22.37 -6.88
N LYS A 2 11.90 21.98 -6.52
CA LYS A 2 12.21 20.55 -6.30
C LYS A 2 11.39 19.94 -5.16
N LEU A 3 11.11 20.72 -4.12
CA LEU A 3 10.29 20.29 -2.99
C LEU A 3 8.86 19.95 -3.41
N ILE A 4 8.29 20.77 -4.31
CA ILE A 4 6.94 20.56 -4.79
C ILE A 4 6.84 19.25 -5.57
N LEU A 5 7.84 18.94 -6.39
CA LEU A 5 7.86 17.71 -7.15
C LEU A 5 7.99 16.49 -6.24
N LYS A 6 8.81 16.60 -5.18
CA LYS A 6 8.93 15.52 -4.20
C LYS A 6 7.62 15.26 -3.47
N GLU A 7 6.96 16.33 -3.06
CA GLU A 7 5.67 16.21 -2.37
C GLU A 7 4.62 15.56 -3.27
N LYS A 8 4.61 15.94 -4.55
CA LYS A 8 3.69 15.34 -5.51
C LYS A 8 3.96 13.85 -5.69
N GLN A 9 5.24 13.45 -5.77
CA GLN A 9 5.59 12.04 -5.93
C GLN A 9 5.14 11.21 -4.72
N VAL A 10 5.34 11.72 -3.52
CA VAL A 10 4.89 11.04 -2.30
C VAL A 10 3.37 10.96 -2.27
N TYR A 11 2.70 12.05 -2.62
CA TYR A 11 1.24 12.10 -2.66
C TYR A 11 0.69 11.10 -3.66
N ASP A 12 1.29 11.01 -4.85
CA ASP A 12 0.86 10.05 -5.86
C ASP A 12 1.03 8.61 -5.40
N LYS A 13 2.13 8.29 -4.71
CA LYS A 13 2.35 6.95 -4.18
C LYS A 13 1.34 6.59 -3.09
N VAL A 14 1.04 7.54 -2.20
CA VAL A 14 0.03 7.32 -1.17
C VAL A 14 -1.34 7.09 -1.80
N ASN A 15 -1.69 7.87 -2.82
CA ASN A 15 -2.95 7.68 -3.53
C ASN A 15 -3.01 6.32 -4.23
N THR A 16 -1.90 5.88 -4.85
CA THR A 16 -1.81 4.56 -5.46
C THR A 16 -2.07 3.47 -4.43
N ILE A 17 -1.47 3.59 -3.25
CA ILE A 17 -1.66 2.63 -2.17
C ILE A 17 -3.12 2.61 -1.74
N LYS A 18 -3.75 3.77 -1.57
CA LYS A 18 -5.17 3.84 -1.19
C LYS A 18 -6.06 3.20 -2.24
N ASP A 19 -5.78 3.45 -3.51
CA ASP A 19 -6.56 2.85 -4.60
C ASP A 19 -6.42 1.33 -4.61
N LEU A 20 -5.21 0.82 -4.40
CA LEU A 20 -4.97 -0.62 -4.34
C LEU A 20 -5.66 -1.25 -3.12
N LEU A 21 -5.63 -0.57 -1.98
CA LEU A 21 -6.33 -1.04 -0.79
C LEU A 21 -7.82 -1.16 -1.05
N ASN A 22 -8.42 -0.14 -1.64
CA ASN A 22 -9.85 -0.15 -1.96
C ASN A 22 -10.18 -1.27 -2.94
N TYR A 23 -9.35 -1.45 -3.96
CA TYR A 23 -9.54 -2.50 -4.96
C TYR A 23 -9.52 -3.89 -4.30
N ILE A 24 -8.56 -4.14 -3.43
CA ILE A 24 -8.41 -5.42 -2.76
C ILE A 24 -9.60 -5.69 -1.85
N GLN A 25 -9.99 -4.71 -1.04
CA GLN A 25 -11.11 -4.86 -0.10
C GLN A 25 -12.42 -5.10 -0.85
N PHE A 26 -12.62 -4.39 -1.97
CA PHE A 26 -13.86 -4.44 -2.70
C PHE A 26 -14.02 -5.70 -3.53
N ASN A 27 -12.93 -6.18 -4.15
CA ASN A 27 -13.01 -7.27 -5.11
C ASN A 27 -12.68 -8.64 -4.50
N TYR A 28 -11.90 -8.68 -3.42
CA TYR A 28 -11.43 -9.95 -2.85
C TYR A 28 -11.87 -10.17 -1.41
N ASP A 29 -12.55 -9.20 -0.82
CA ASP A 29 -13.02 -9.27 0.57
C ASP A 29 -11.87 -9.61 1.53
N ILE A 30 -10.71 -9.02 1.29
CA ILE A 30 -9.53 -9.18 2.14
C ILE A 30 -9.43 -7.97 3.06
N ASP A 31 -9.33 -8.21 4.36
CA ASP A 31 -9.16 -7.15 5.35
C ASP A 31 -7.70 -6.71 5.35
N VAL A 32 -7.43 -5.53 4.80
CA VAL A 32 -6.09 -4.97 4.72
C VAL A 32 -6.10 -3.51 5.17
N THR A 33 -5.16 -3.16 6.03
CA THR A 33 -5.01 -1.80 6.57
C THR A 33 -3.58 -1.34 6.36
N PHE A 34 -3.41 -0.06 6.05
CA PHE A 34 -2.10 0.55 5.84
C PHE A 34 -1.83 1.60 6.91
N ASP A 35 -0.67 1.49 7.56
CA ASP A 35 -0.23 2.43 8.60
C ASP A 35 1.06 3.10 8.13
N ASN A 36 1.00 4.42 7.91
CA ASN A 36 2.15 5.22 7.48
C ASN A 36 2.44 6.37 8.46
N ARG A 37 2.11 6.21 9.72
CA ARG A 37 2.27 7.28 10.72
C ARG A 37 3.73 7.60 11.02
N VAL A 38 4.63 6.64 10.83
CA VAL A 38 6.07 6.83 11.07
C VAL A 38 6.79 6.86 9.74
N THR A 39 7.58 7.91 9.51
CA THR A 39 8.35 8.07 8.27
C THR A 39 9.34 6.93 8.09
N ASN A 40 9.39 6.38 6.87
CA ASN A 40 10.27 5.26 6.52
C ASN A 40 10.02 3.99 7.33
N HIS A 41 8.83 3.89 7.92
CA HIS A 41 8.44 2.70 8.68
C HIS A 41 6.96 2.46 8.48
N TYR A 42 6.61 1.72 7.43
CA TYR A 42 5.22 1.53 7.00
C TYR A 42 4.79 0.10 7.29
N LYS A 43 3.53 -0.07 7.63
CA LYS A 43 2.98 -1.37 7.99
C LYS A 43 1.75 -1.67 7.16
N LEU A 44 1.67 -2.91 6.68
CA LEU A 44 0.44 -3.47 6.12
C LEU A 44 -0.06 -4.54 7.07
N ILE A 45 -1.31 -4.41 7.49
CA ILE A 45 -1.96 -5.37 8.35
C ILE A 45 -2.99 -6.13 7.51
N VAL A 46 -2.70 -7.41 7.25
CA VAL A 46 -3.57 -8.26 6.43
C VAL A 46 -4.18 -9.32 7.36
N PHE A 47 -5.47 -9.19 7.60
CA PHE A 47 -6.19 -9.93 8.64
C PHE A 47 -5.55 -9.66 10.01
N ASP A 48 -4.82 -10.63 10.57
CA ASP A 48 -4.15 -10.47 11.86
C ASP A 48 -2.62 -10.43 11.74
N LYS A 49 -2.10 -10.39 10.51
CA LYS A 49 -0.66 -10.39 10.27
C LYS A 49 -0.16 -9.02 9.88
N THR A 50 0.97 -8.61 10.47
CA THR A 50 1.58 -7.31 10.21
C THR A 50 2.85 -7.49 9.40
N PHE A 51 2.96 -6.74 8.29
CA PHE A 51 4.13 -6.71 7.44
C PHE A 51 4.73 -5.32 7.48
N GLU A 52 6.07 -5.22 7.61
CA GLU A 52 6.75 -3.96 7.75
C GLU A 52 7.58 -3.65 6.50
N PHE A 53 7.56 -2.38 6.09
CA PHE A 53 8.25 -1.91 4.90
C PHE A 53 8.95 -0.58 5.20
N ASN A 54 10.01 -0.26 4.46
CA ASN A 54 10.79 0.95 4.66
C ASN A 54 10.48 2.04 3.63
N ASN A 55 9.75 1.71 2.57
CA ASN A 55 9.41 2.66 1.53
C ASN A 55 8.08 2.31 0.88
N TYR A 56 7.52 3.29 0.15
CA TYR A 56 6.21 3.13 -0.49
C TYR A 56 6.25 2.12 -1.63
N ASN A 57 7.36 2.03 -2.36
CA ASN A 57 7.46 1.10 -3.49
C ASN A 57 7.28 -0.35 -3.03
N ASP A 58 7.87 -0.70 -1.90
CA ASP A 58 7.72 -2.05 -1.34
C ASP A 58 6.28 -2.33 -0.94
N VAL A 59 5.59 -1.32 -0.39
CA VAL A 59 4.17 -1.45 -0.04
C VAL A 59 3.35 -1.69 -1.30
N ILE A 60 3.59 -0.92 -2.35
CA ILE A 60 2.88 -1.07 -3.62
C ILE A 60 3.11 -2.45 -4.21
N ASN A 61 4.35 -2.94 -4.18
CA ASN A 61 4.68 -4.27 -4.68
C ASN A 61 3.96 -5.36 -3.90
N ALA A 62 3.88 -5.22 -2.58
CA ALA A 62 3.17 -6.18 -1.73
C ALA A 62 1.67 -6.20 -2.06
N LEU A 63 1.06 -5.03 -2.27
CA LEU A 63 -0.35 -4.94 -2.63
C LEU A 63 -0.62 -5.57 -3.99
N ASN A 64 0.26 -5.33 -4.97
CA ASN A 64 0.15 -5.96 -6.28
C ASN A 64 0.29 -7.48 -6.19
N PHE A 65 1.14 -7.96 -5.30
CA PHE A 65 1.27 -9.40 -5.04
C PHE A 65 -0.04 -9.99 -4.52
N LEU A 66 -0.69 -9.30 -3.60
CA LEU A 66 -2.00 -9.74 -3.08
C LEU A 66 -3.05 -9.81 -4.18
N ILE A 67 -3.06 -8.83 -5.08
CA ILE A 67 -3.97 -8.82 -6.22
C ILE A 67 -3.70 -10.02 -7.13
N THR A 68 -2.44 -10.29 -7.42
CA THR A 68 -2.05 -11.43 -8.25
C THR A 68 -2.51 -12.75 -7.62
N CYS A 69 -2.31 -12.90 -6.31
CA CYS A 69 -2.77 -14.10 -5.59
C CYS A 69 -4.28 -14.22 -5.64
N GLY A 70 -5.01 -13.11 -5.55
CA GLY A 70 -6.46 -13.13 -5.66
C GLY A 70 -6.93 -13.54 -7.04
N ASP A 71 -6.26 -13.05 -8.09
CA ASP A 71 -6.64 -13.35 -9.47
C ASP A 71 -6.38 -14.81 -9.85
N GLU A 72 -5.42 -15.45 -9.18
CA GLU A 72 -5.09 -16.87 -9.47
C GLU A 72 -6.13 -17.84 -8.93
N LYS A 73 -7.06 -17.38 -8.13
CA LYS A 73 -8.15 -18.23 -7.63
C LYS A 73 -9.25 -18.35 -8.67
#